data_d06d991b750c5f3a0ca68d2e1e1a0ad8
#
_entry.id   d06d991b750c5f3a0ca68d2e1e1a0ad8
#
_cell.length_a   1.000
_cell.length_b   1.000
_cell.length_c   1.000
_cell.angle_alpha   90.00
_cell.angle_beta   90.00
_cell.angle_gamma   90.00
#
_symmetry.space_group_name_H-M   'P 1'
#
loop_
_entity.id
_entity.type
_entity.pdbx_description
1 polymer ?
#
loop_
_entity_poly.entity_id
_entity_poly.type
_entity_poly.pdbx_seq_one_letter_code
_entity_poly.pdbx_strand_id
1 'polypeptide(L)'
;METCWKDGRLIFRNTPFEDILKSLSKRYNVEFILKKASLKQNSFTATFTKQRLERILEHFRISSNIHFKFVEDGDVDAERQVIEVY
;
A
#
# COMPACT_ATOMS: atom_id res chain seq x y z
N MET A 1 -8.70 10.87 -10.52
CA MET A 1 -7.78 9.86 -9.98
C MET A 1 -6.45 9.96 -10.71
N GLU A 2 -5.39 10.16 -9.97
CA GLU A 2 -4.08 10.37 -10.57
C GLU A 2 -3.00 9.72 -9.70
N THR A 3 -2.17 8.91 -10.31
CA THR A 3 -1.04 8.26 -9.66
C THR A 3 0.19 8.48 -10.54
N CYS A 4 1.24 9.05 -9.97
CA CYS A 4 2.38 9.46 -10.76
C CYS A 4 3.69 9.21 -10.03
N TRP A 5 4.66 8.61 -10.72
CA TRP A 5 6.05 8.51 -10.26
C TRP A 5 6.86 9.57 -10.99
N LYS A 6 7.26 10.59 -10.28
CA LYS A 6 8.03 11.68 -10.85
C LYS A 6 9.16 12.05 -9.90
N ASP A 7 10.39 12.08 -10.41
CA ASP A 7 11.58 12.45 -9.63
C ASP A 7 11.73 11.66 -8.33
N GLY A 8 11.34 10.39 -8.34
CA GLY A 8 11.41 9.55 -7.16
C GLY A 8 10.29 9.77 -6.16
N ARG A 9 9.29 10.56 -6.51
CA ARG A 9 8.12 10.81 -5.66
C ARG A 9 6.92 10.06 -6.18
N LEU A 10 6.21 9.42 -5.27
CA LEU A 10 4.94 8.77 -5.58
C LEU A 10 3.80 9.67 -5.12
N ILE A 11 3.01 10.13 -6.07
CA ILE A 11 1.93 11.08 -5.81
C ILE A 11 0.59 10.40 -6.06
N PHE A 12 -0.27 10.44 -5.06
CA PHE A 12 -1.65 9.98 -5.17
C PHE A 12 -2.58 11.17 -5.00
N ARG A 13 -3.52 11.32 -5.91
CA ARG A 13 -4.55 12.37 -5.82
C ARG A 13 -5.92 11.75 -5.95
N ASN A 14 -6.70 11.83 -4.88
CA ASN A 14 -8.04 11.27 -4.85
C ASN A 14 -8.08 9.85 -5.44
N THR A 15 -7.09 9.06 -5.05
CA THR A 15 -6.88 7.72 -5.58
C THR A 15 -7.55 6.71 -4.68
N PRO A 16 -8.36 5.80 -5.22
CA PRO A 16 -8.94 4.71 -4.42
C PRO A 16 -7.85 3.89 -3.75
N PHE A 17 -8.10 3.47 -2.53
CA PHE A 17 -7.13 2.71 -1.75
C PHE A 17 -6.66 1.46 -2.48
N GLU A 18 -7.57 0.81 -3.20
CA GLU A 18 -7.24 -0.35 -4.02
C GLU A 18 -6.13 -0.04 -5.02
N ASP A 19 -6.22 1.09 -5.70
CA ASP A 19 -5.21 1.49 -6.68
C ASP A 19 -3.89 1.86 -6.01
N ILE A 20 -3.95 2.45 -4.82
CA ILE A 20 -2.75 2.74 -4.03
C ILE A 20 -2.02 1.45 -3.72
N LEU A 21 -2.75 0.43 -3.26
CA LEU A 21 -2.16 -0.86 -2.95
C LEU A 21 -1.55 -1.52 -4.19
N LYS A 22 -2.21 -1.42 -5.33
CA LYS A 22 -1.68 -1.96 -6.58
C LYS A 22 -0.37 -1.30 -6.97
N SER A 23 -0.29 0.02 -6.84
CA SER A 23 0.93 0.77 -7.15
C SER A 23 2.08 0.38 -6.22
N LEU A 24 1.80 0.28 -4.92
CA LEU A 24 2.80 -0.13 -3.95
C LEU A 24 3.23 -1.58 -4.17
N SER A 25 2.30 -2.45 -4.52
CA SER A 25 2.58 -3.84 -4.82
C SER A 25 3.59 -3.98 -5.96
N LYS A 26 3.42 -3.21 -7.01
CA LYS A 26 4.34 -3.23 -8.15
C LYS A 26 5.70 -2.63 -7.78
N ARG A 27 5.68 -1.54 -7.04
CA ARG A 27 6.92 -0.81 -6.72
C ARG A 27 7.81 -1.58 -5.76
N TYR A 28 7.21 -2.21 -4.75
CA TYR A 28 7.95 -2.89 -3.69
C TYR A 28 7.93 -4.42 -3.82
N ASN A 29 7.33 -4.93 -4.89
CA ASN A 29 7.23 -6.36 -5.15
C ASN A 29 6.61 -7.12 -3.97
N VAL A 30 5.48 -6.62 -3.49
CA VAL A 30 4.72 -7.23 -2.40
C VAL A 30 3.28 -7.48 -2.85
N GLU A 31 2.58 -8.35 -2.14
CA GLU A 31 1.18 -8.61 -2.40
C GLU A 31 0.34 -8.10 -1.23
N PHE A 32 -0.71 -7.36 -1.56
CA PHE A 32 -1.65 -6.88 -0.55
C PHE A 32 -2.95 -7.65 -0.65
N ILE A 33 -3.43 -8.12 0.49
CA ILE A 33 -4.71 -8.80 0.61
C ILE A 33 -5.66 -7.90 1.40
N LEU A 34 -6.68 -7.40 0.74
CA LEU A 34 -7.65 -6.51 1.36
C LEU A 34 -8.74 -7.37 2.01
N LYS A 35 -8.72 -7.41 3.34
CA LYS A 35 -9.68 -8.19 4.13
C LYS A 35 -10.99 -7.45 4.38
N LYS A 36 -10.96 -6.14 4.31
CA LYS A 36 -12.13 -5.30 4.61
C LYS A 36 -12.57 -4.56 3.35
N ALA A 37 -13.70 -4.96 2.80
CA ALA A 37 -14.18 -4.39 1.54
C ALA A 37 -14.48 -2.90 1.62
N SER A 38 -14.88 -2.40 2.79
CA SER A 38 -15.19 -0.98 2.97
C SER A 38 -13.99 -0.08 2.72
N LEU A 39 -12.77 -0.59 2.86
CA LEU A 39 -11.56 0.19 2.61
C LEU A 39 -11.41 0.55 1.13
N LYS A 40 -11.96 -0.26 0.24
CA LYS A 40 -11.89 0.00 -1.20
C LYS A 40 -12.60 1.30 -1.60
N GLN A 41 -13.58 1.71 -0.83
CA GLN A 41 -14.38 2.89 -1.14
C GLN A 41 -13.68 4.20 -0.77
N ASN A 42 -12.63 4.11 0.02
CA ASN A 42 -11.90 5.29 0.46
C ASN A 42 -10.91 5.73 -0.62
N SER A 43 -10.83 7.04 -0.80
CA SER A 43 -9.84 7.65 -1.68
C SER A 43 -8.89 8.49 -0.84
N PHE A 44 -7.64 8.53 -1.24
CA PHE A 44 -6.61 9.23 -0.49
C PHE A 44 -5.78 10.13 -1.39
N THR A 45 -5.32 11.23 -0.81
CA THR A 45 -4.35 12.11 -1.44
C THR A 45 -3.10 12.11 -0.57
N ALA A 46 -1.98 11.70 -1.14
CA ALA A 46 -0.73 11.62 -0.41
C ALA A 46 0.46 11.68 -1.37
N THR A 47 1.60 12.15 -0.85
CA THR A 47 2.84 12.17 -1.59
C THR A 47 3.92 11.49 -0.75
N PHE A 48 4.59 10.51 -1.33
CA PHE A 48 5.68 9.80 -0.66
C PHE A 48 6.97 10.01 -1.44
N THR A 49 8.07 10.28 -0.72
CA THR A 49 9.37 10.53 -1.34
C THR A 49 10.36 9.48 -0.84
N LYS A 50 10.78 8.56 -1.71
CA LYS A 50 11.83 7.55 -1.44
C LYS A 50 11.74 6.93 -0.05
N GLN A 51 10.53 6.74 0.46
CA GLN A 51 10.32 6.15 1.77
C GLN A 51 10.26 4.64 1.67
N ARG A 52 10.62 3.99 2.76
CA ARG A 52 10.46 2.55 2.87
C ARG A 52 8.98 2.21 2.93
N LEU A 53 8.62 1.03 2.45
CA LEU A 53 7.24 0.57 2.47
C LEU A 53 6.63 0.64 3.87
N GLU A 54 7.41 0.26 4.88
CA GLU A 54 6.96 0.30 6.28
C GLU A 54 6.51 1.69 6.70
N ARG A 55 7.23 2.72 6.26
CA ARG A 55 6.86 4.11 6.56
C ARG A 55 5.56 4.51 5.90
N ILE A 56 5.37 4.09 4.66
CA ILE A 56 4.14 4.37 3.92
C ILE A 56 2.95 3.71 4.60
N LEU A 57 3.10 2.46 4.99
CA LEU A 57 2.05 1.73 5.68
C LEU A 57 1.73 2.35 7.03
N GLU A 58 2.75 2.79 7.76
CA GLU A 58 2.56 3.47 9.04
C GLU A 58 1.77 4.76 8.88
N HIS A 59 2.03 5.50 7.81
CA HIS A 59 1.28 6.71 7.51
C HIS A 59 -0.23 6.43 7.40
N PHE A 60 -0.61 5.40 6.67
CA PHE A 60 -2.01 5.01 6.54
C PHE A 60 -2.59 4.48 7.85
N ARG A 61 -1.77 3.79 8.63
CA ARG A 61 -2.21 3.28 9.93
C ARG A 61 -2.58 4.42 10.86
N ILE A 62 -1.76 5.45 10.91
CA ILE A 62 -1.97 6.60 11.80
C ILE A 62 -3.08 7.50 11.27
N SER A 63 -3.07 7.83 9.98
CA SER A 63 -4.00 8.81 9.43
C SER A 63 -5.39 8.25 9.16
N SER A 64 -5.50 6.97 8.84
CA SER A 64 -6.76 6.35 8.41
C SER A 64 -7.15 5.13 9.22
N ASN A 65 -6.41 4.83 10.27
CA ASN A 65 -6.67 3.69 11.15
C ASN A 65 -6.77 2.36 10.39
N ILE A 66 -5.95 2.21 9.36
CA ILE A 66 -5.87 1.00 8.56
C ILE A 66 -4.74 0.14 9.12
N HIS A 67 -5.04 -1.13 9.36
CA HIS A 67 -4.06 -2.06 9.92
C HIS A 67 -3.42 -2.91 8.84
N PHE A 68 -2.14 -3.16 9.00
CA PHE A 68 -1.37 -3.99 8.08
C PHE A 68 -0.69 -5.10 8.87
N LYS A 69 -0.77 -6.31 8.36
CA LYS A 69 -0.13 -7.46 8.98
C LYS A 69 0.76 -8.16 7.94
N PHE A 70 2.04 -8.27 8.24
CA PHE A 70 2.95 -9.05 7.41
C PHE A 70 2.69 -10.52 7.63
N VAL A 71 2.34 -11.21 6.56
CA VAL A 71 2.08 -12.64 6.60
C VAL A 71 3.36 -13.36 6.20
N GLU A 72 3.91 -14.13 7.11
CA GLU A 72 4.99 -15.03 6.78
C GLU A 72 4.38 -16.29 6.22
N ASP A 73 4.43 -16.41 4.90
CA ASP A 73 4.11 -17.67 4.27
C ASP A 73 5.29 -18.60 4.51
N GLY A 74 5.04 -19.75 5.10
CA GLY A 74 6.08 -20.74 5.37
C GLY A 74 6.74 -21.31 4.13
N ASP A 75 6.42 -20.78 2.98
CA ASP A 75 6.98 -21.21 1.71
C ASP A 75 8.27 -20.46 1.47
N VAL A 76 9.38 -21.16 1.55
CA VAL A 76 10.73 -20.58 1.41
C VAL A 76 10.95 -19.98 0.03
N ASP A 77 10.14 -20.35 -0.93
CA ASP A 77 10.24 -19.88 -2.32
C ASP A 77 9.36 -18.66 -2.62
N ALA A 78 8.70 -18.10 -1.61
CA ALA A 78 7.88 -16.91 -1.80
C ALA A 78 8.78 -15.71 -2.03
N GLU A 79 8.95 -15.34 -3.29
CA GLU A 79 9.71 -14.14 -3.68
C GLU A 79 9.00 -12.85 -3.30
N ARG A 80 7.71 -12.94 -2.93
CA ARG A 80 6.90 -11.78 -2.59
C ARG A 80 6.45 -11.85 -1.15
N GLN A 81 6.59 -10.73 -0.47
CA GLN A 81 6.03 -10.58 0.84
C GLN A 81 4.53 -10.33 0.73
N VAL A 82 3.75 -11.00 1.57
CA VAL A 82 2.29 -10.84 1.61
C VAL A 82 1.91 -9.99 2.81
N ILE A 83 1.06 -9.01 2.59
CA ILE A 83 0.61 -8.09 3.63
C ILE A 83 -0.92 -8.10 3.63
N GLU A 84 -1.50 -8.44 4.77
CA GLU A 84 -2.94 -8.36 4.96
C GLU A 84 -3.33 -6.95 5.41
N VAL A 85 -4.39 -6.42 4.81
CA VAL A 85 -4.92 -5.09 5.12
C VAL A 85 -6.31 -5.25 5.73
N TYR A 86 -6.49 -4.72 6.92
CA TYR A 86 -7.78 -4.86 7.62
C TYR A 86 -8.13 -3.68 8.53
#